data_65ad2af22ce02c5fbe0240b2eb8004da
#
_entry.id   65ad2af22ce02c5fbe0240b2eb8004da
#
_cell.length_a   1.000
_cell.length_b   1.000
_cell.length_c   1.000
_cell.angle_alpha   90.00
_cell.angle_beta   90.00
_cell.angle_gamma   90.00
#
_symmetry.space_group_name_H-M   'P 1'
#
loop_
_entity.id
_entity.type
_entity.pdbx_description
1 polymer ?
#
loop_
_entity_poly.entity_id
_entity_poly.type
_entity_poly.pdbx_seq_one_letter_code
_entity_poly.pdbx_strand_id
1 'polypeptide(L)'
;SARERLSYSLPPKPPSGAFDVRFKDGWRVVKDYGVVEVMPTTETLTIAYDIKLNAGEHQNWVLSSETLDDYVLEDAGELTVPSAKRFTLELKAVIPAVFTLHQNFPNPFNPITILRYDLPEDNFVMLTVYDMLGRMVVQLVNTAQGAGFKSVQWDATDSMGRPVSAGVYLYQIQAGEFVQTKKMVLL
;
A
#
# COMPACT_ATOMS: atom_id res chain seq x y z
N SER A 1 13.87 -9.34 -23.91
CA SER A 1 14.23 -10.05 -25.13
C SER A 1 13.77 -11.51 -25.07
N ALA A 2 13.73 -12.24 -26.22
CA ALA A 2 13.35 -13.66 -26.25
C ALA A 2 14.27 -14.54 -25.39
N ARG A 3 15.55 -14.17 -25.25
CA ARG A 3 16.52 -14.88 -24.40
C ARG A 3 16.24 -14.72 -22.90
N GLU A 4 15.80 -13.58 -22.46
CA GLU A 4 15.38 -13.36 -21.06
C GLU A 4 14.13 -14.17 -20.72
N ARG A 5 13.20 -14.30 -21.64
CA ARG A 5 12.01 -15.13 -21.44
C ARG A 5 12.34 -16.59 -21.19
N LEU A 6 13.31 -17.17 -21.93
CA LEU A 6 13.72 -18.57 -21.76
C LEU A 6 14.38 -18.85 -20.40
N SER A 7 15.07 -17.89 -19.80
CA SER A 7 15.70 -18.05 -18.48
C SER A 7 14.69 -18.18 -17.33
N TYR A 8 13.45 -17.73 -17.52
CA TYR A 8 12.37 -17.80 -16.52
C TYR A 8 11.30 -18.85 -16.84
N SER A 9 11.45 -19.63 -17.92
CA SER A 9 10.55 -20.73 -18.24
C SER A 9 10.89 -21.99 -17.43
N LEU A 10 9.84 -22.73 -17.06
CA LEU A 10 9.97 -24.04 -16.42
C LEU A 10 10.00 -25.15 -17.47
N PRO A 11 10.61 -26.33 -17.17
CA PRO A 11 10.53 -27.49 -18.02
C PRO A 11 9.09 -27.97 -18.22
N PRO A 12 8.80 -28.84 -19.19
CA PRO A 12 7.48 -29.45 -19.38
C PRO A 12 6.93 -30.03 -18.08
N LYS A 13 5.58 -30.06 -17.95
CA LYS A 13 4.94 -30.69 -16.79
C LYS A 13 5.32 -32.14 -16.65
N PRO A 14 5.63 -32.63 -15.44
CA PRO A 14 5.88 -34.07 -15.22
C PRO A 14 4.61 -34.89 -15.43
N PRO A 15 4.68 -36.21 -15.55
CA PRO A 15 3.51 -37.08 -15.63
C PRO A 15 2.63 -36.99 -14.37
N SER A 16 1.37 -37.36 -14.51
CA SER A 16 0.41 -37.37 -13.40
C SER A 16 0.91 -38.26 -12.24
N GLY A 17 0.75 -37.79 -11.00
CA GLY A 17 1.22 -38.47 -9.79
C GLY A 17 2.58 -38.00 -9.29
N ALA A 18 3.29 -37.18 -10.02
CA ALA A 18 4.49 -36.49 -9.53
C ALA A 18 4.12 -35.15 -8.92
N PHE A 19 4.84 -34.75 -7.86
CA PHE A 19 4.69 -33.41 -7.27
C PHE A 19 5.24 -32.36 -8.24
N ASP A 20 4.47 -31.32 -8.48
CA ASP A 20 4.88 -30.18 -9.29
C ASP A 20 4.22 -28.90 -8.83
N VAL A 21 4.95 -27.80 -8.87
CA VAL A 21 4.48 -26.46 -8.53
C VAL A 21 5.01 -25.47 -9.56
N ARG A 22 4.12 -24.73 -10.18
CA ARG A 22 4.48 -23.72 -11.19
C ARG A 22 3.44 -22.61 -11.33
N PHE A 23 3.84 -21.46 -11.82
CA PHE A 23 2.86 -20.49 -12.32
C PHE A 23 2.18 -21.04 -13.60
N LYS A 24 0.89 -20.71 -13.75
CA LYS A 24 0.00 -21.27 -14.79
C LYS A 24 0.61 -21.31 -16.19
N ASP A 25 1.33 -20.28 -16.57
CA ASP A 25 1.93 -20.16 -17.91
C ASP A 25 3.35 -20.74 -18.01
N GLY A 26 3.78 -21.52 -17.02
CA GLY A 26 5.12 -22.12 -16.96
C GLY A 26 6.25 -21.13 -16.66
N TRP A 27 5.93 -19.96 -16.11
CA TRP A 27 6.90 -18.97 -15.68
C TRP A 27 7.37 -19.21 -14.25
N ARG A 28 8.55 -18.69 -13.92
CA ARG A 28 9.13 -18.67 -12.55
C ARG A 28 8.87 -17.35 -11.82
N VAL A 29 8.39 -16.33 -12.53
CA VAL A 29 8.27 -14.95 -12.03
C VAL A 29 6.93 -14.39 -12.45
N VAL A 30 6.26 -13.72 -11.52
CA VAL A 30 5.10 -12.90 -11.76
C VAL A 30 5.35 -11.52 -11.15
N LYS A 31 4.63 -10.49 -11.63
CA LYS A 31 4.83 -9.13 -11.17
C LYS A 31 3.88 -8.77 -10.01
N ASP A 32 2.59 -8.74 -10.26
CA ASP A 32 1.59 -8.26 -9.28
C ASP A 32 0.48 -9.30 -9.02
N TYR A 33 0.39 -10.30 -9.90
CA TYR A 33 -0.61 -11.36 -9.86
C TYR A 33 -0.06 -12.63 -10.50
N GLY A 34 -0.34 -13.77 -9.87
CA GLY A 34 0.02 -15.07 -10.42
C GLY A 34 -0.90 -16.18 -9.95
N VAL A 35 -1.18 -17.10 -10.86
CA VAL A 35 -1.84 -18.37 -10.53
C VAL A 35 -0.77 -19.44 -10.42
N VAL A 36 -0.66 -20.04 -9.25
CA VAL A 36 0.22 -21.18 -8.99
C VAL A 36 -0.58 -22.46 -9.18
N GLU A 37 -0.20 -23.27 -10.15
CA GLU A 37 -0.75 -24.62 -10.34
C GLU A 37 0.09 -25.61 -9.56
N VAL A 38 -0.58 -26.48 -8.81
CA VAL A 38 0.04 -27.50 -7.98
C VAL A 38 -0.48 -28.88 -8.39
N MET A 39 0.40 -29.84 -8.51
CA MET A 39 0.08 -31.27 -8.59
C MET A 39 0.36 -31.89 -7.22
N PRO A 40 -0.61 -31.85 -6.27
CA PRO A 40 -0.36 -32.28 -4.90
C PRO A 40 -0.29 -33.81 -4.83
N THR A 41 0.57 -34.31 -3.95
CA THR A 41 0.69 -35.73 -3.59
C THR A 41 0.29 -36.01 -2.15
N THR A 42 -0.02 -34.96 -1.39
CA THR A 42 -0.37 -34.99 0.03
C THR A 42 -1.65 -34.20 0.30
N GLU A 43 -2.28 -34.39 1.45
CA GLU A 43 -3.48 -33.65 1.87
C GLU A 43 -3.18 -32.20 2.27
N THR A 44 -1.94 -31.94 2.67
CA THR A 44 -1.49 -30.59 3.06
C THR A 44 -0.22 -30.22 2.33
N LEU A 45 0.00 -28.92 2.16
CA LEU A 45 1.21 -28.32 1.60
C LEU A 45 1.80 -27.34 2.62
N THR A 46 3.11 -27.37 2.78
CA THR A 46 3.85 -26.33 3.50
C THR A 46 4.48 -25.40 2.45
N ILE A 47 4.15 -24.12 2.55
CA ILE A 47 4.63 -23.06 1.66
C ILE A 47 5.57 -22.18 2.47
N ALA A 48 6.85 -22.18 2.13
CA ALA A 48 7.81 -21.22 2.67
C ALA A 48 7.85 -19.98 1.78
N TYR A 49 7.91 -18.80 2.38
CA TYR A 49 7.96 -17.52 1.67
C TYR A 49 8.92 -16.53 2.33
N ASP A 50 9.46 -15.62 1.53
CA ASP A 50 10.31 -14.51 1.95
C ASP A 50 9.90 -13.27 1.16
N ILE A 51 9.17 -12.35 1.80
CA ILE A 51 8.60 -11.15 1.19
C ILE A 51 9.52 -9.96 1.45
N LYS A 52 9.96 -9.31 0.38
CA LYS A 52 10.76 -8.10 0.43
C LYS A 52 9.99 -6.95 -0.19
N LEU A 53 9.28 -6.20 0.63
CA LEU A 53 8.60 -4.98 0.20
C LEU A 53 9.58 -3.80 0.27
N ASN A 54 9.46 -2.88 -0.69
CA ASN A 54 10.21 -1.64 -0.62
C ASN A 54 9.64 -0.73 0.46
N ALA A 55 10.50 0.04 1.12
CA ALA A 55 10.08 0.99 2.14
C ALA A 55 9.09 2.01 1.57
N GLY A 56 7.90 2.11 2.17
CA GLY A 56 6.84 3.02 1.76
C GLY A 56 5.79 2.41 0.79
N GLU A 57 5.93 1.17 0.37
CA GLU A 57 4.88 0.44 -0.33
C GLU A 57 3.86 -0.09 0.70
N HIS A 58 2.62 0.39 0.59
CA HIS A 58 1.49 -0.07 1.42
C HIS A 58 0.73 -1.15 0.66
N GLN A 59 1.40 -2.28 0.42
CA GLN A 59 0.87 -3.42 -0.31
C GLN A 59 1.30 -4.70 0.39
N ASN A 60 0.43 -5.70 0.39
CA ASN A 60 0.74 -7.02 0.91
C ASN A 60 0.49 -8.08 -0.16
N TRP A 61 1.33 -9.10 -0.18
CA TRP A 61 1.05 -10.30 -0.94
C TRP A 61 -0.01 -11.12 -0.23
N VAL A 62 -1.04 -11.50 -0.96
CA VAL A 62 -2.14 -12.33 -0.46
C VAL A 62 -2.16 -13.64 -1.23
N LEU A 63 -2.13 -14.74 -0.48
CA LEU A 63 -2.28 -16.10 -1.00
C LEU A 63 -3.72 -16.56 -0.72
N SER A 64 -4.39 -17.08 -1.73
CA SER A 64 -5.73 -17.66 -1.61
C SER A 64 -5.90 -18.90 -2.47
N SER A 65 -6.90 -19.73 -2.19
CA SER A 65 -7.28 -20.88 -3.00
C SER A 65 -8.77 -21.21 -2.79
N GLU A 66 -9.26 -22.23 -3.46
CA GLU A 66 -10.64 -22.73 -3.26
C GLU A 66 -10.90 -23.25 -1.83
N THR A 67 -9.82 -23.59 -1.09
CA THR A 67 -9.88 -24.18 0.25
C THR A 67 -9.22 -23.29 1.33
N LEU A 68 -8.67 -22.15 0.93
CA LEU A 68 -7.99 -21.20 1.79
C LEU A 68 -8.55 -19.80 1.53
N ASP A 69 -9.10 -19.20 2.56
CA ASP A 69 -9.42 -17.76 2.57
C ASP A 69 -8.16 -16.91 2.36
N ASP A 70 -8.33 -15.64 2.07
CA ASP A 70 -7.23 -14.70 1.89
C ASP A 70 -6.26 -14.74 3.07
N TYR A 71 -5.02 -15.15 2.81
CA TYR A 71 -3.93 -15.18 3.78
C TYR A 71 -2.87 -14.15 3.39
N VAL A 72 -2.65 -13.20 4.27
CA VAL A 72 -1.65 -12.15 4.06
C VAL A 72 -0.26 -12.70 4.37
N LEU A 73 0.66 -12.56 3.43
CA LEU A 73 2.06 -12.95 3.60
C LEU A 73 2.85 -11.73 4.08
N GLU A 74 3.40 -11.81 5.29
CA GLU A 74 4.19 -10.75 5.91
C GLU A 74 5.61 -11.25 6.19
N ASP A 75 6.61 -10.44 5.84
CA ASP A 75 8.03 -10.74 6.04
C ASP A 75 8.47 -12.10 5.46
N ALA A 76 8.92 -13.02 6.31
CA ALA A 76 9.29 -14.38 5.93
C ALA A 76 8.66 -15.39 6.88
N GLY A 77 8.20 -16.51 6.34
CA GLY A 77 7.54 -17.52 7.16
C GLY A 77 7.24 -18.81 6.44
N GLU A 78 6.54 -19.70 7.15
CA GLU A 78 6.01 -20.94 6.63
C GLU A 78 4.53 -21.05 6.92
N LEU A 79 3.75 -21.45 5.93
CA LEU A 79 2.31 -21.63 6.03
C LEU A 79 1.95 -23.07 5.62
N THR A 80 1.29 -23.81 6.50
CA THR A 80 0.72 -25.12 6.16
C THR A 80 -0.76 -24.98 5.85
N VAL A 81 -1.13 -25.35 4.63
CA VAL A 81 -2.49 -25.20 4.09
C VAL A 81 -3.01 -26.51 3.53
N PRO A 82 -4.34 -26.72 3.46
CA PRO A 82 -4.92 -27.82 2.70
C PRO A 82 -4.44 -27.78 1.26
N SER A 83 -4.16 -28.94 0.69
CA SER A 83 -3.75 -29.06 -0.70
C SER A 83 -4.86 -28.59 -1.63
N ALA A 84 -4.50 -27.71 -2.55
CA ALA A 84 -5.36 -27.28 -3.65
C ALA A 84 -4.60 -27.41 -4.98
N LYS A 85 -5.34 -27.61 -6.07
CA LYS A 85 -4.75 -27.66 -7.42
C LYS A 85 -4.30 -26.29 -7.93
N ARG A 86 -4.83 -25.22 -7.30
CA ARG A 86 -4.57 -23.84 -7.69
C ARG A 86 -4.53 -22.94 -6.47
N PHE A 87 -3.50 -22.13 -6.42
CA PHE A 87 -3.40 -20.99 -5.52
C PHE A 87 -3.32 -19.70 -6.35
N THR A 88 -3.86 -18.64 -5.82
CA THR A 88 -3.72 -17.29 -6.38
C THR A 88 -2.81 -16.50 -5.47
N LEU A 89 -1.80 -15.87 -6.04
CA LEU A 89 -0.91 -14.93 -5.35
C LEU A 89 -1.15 -13.55 -5.95
N GLU A 90 -1.57 -12.60 -5.13
CA GLU A 90 -1.95 -11.26 -5.56
C GLU A 90 -1.36 -10.19 -4.65
N LEU A 91 -0.85 -9.13 -5.25
CA LEU A 91 -0.38 -7.95 -4.53
C LEU A 91 -1.57 -7.01 -4.28
N LYS A 92 -2.07 -6.98 -3.04
CA LYS A 92 -3.21 -6.15 -2.65
C LYS A 92 -2.74 -4.91 -1.90
N ALA A 93 -3.37 -3.76 -2.19
CA ALA A 93 -3.15 -2.55 -1.41
C ALA A 93 -3.63 -2.75 0.03
N VAL A 94 -2.82 -2.34 0.99
CA VAL A 94 -3.24 -2.26 2.39
C VAL A 94 -4.13 -1.04 2.55
N ILE A 95 -5.36 -1.25 3.00
CA ILE A 95 -6.31 -0.19 3.29
C ILE A 95 -6.27 0.09 4.80
N PRO A 96 -6.11 1.35 5.23
CA PRO A 96 -6.20 1.72 6.64
C PRO A 96 -7.55 1.32 7.24
N ALA A 97 -7.56 0.94 8.51
CA ALA A 97 -8.81 0.56 9.19
C ALA A 97 -9.61 1.77 9.69
N VAL A 98 -8.97 2.93 9.88
CA VAL A 98 -9.57 4.14 10.44
C VAL A 98 -9.03 5.39 9.75
N PHE A 99 -9.85 6.45 9.73
CA PHE A 99 -9.37 7.78 9.34
C PHE A 99 -8.34 8.29 10.33
N THR A 100 -7.21 8.78 9.84
CA THR A 100 -6.16 9.33 10.69
C THR A 100 -5.50 10.52 10.00
N LEU A 101 -5.28 11.62 10.73
CA LEU A 101 -4.35 12.68 10.33
C LEU A 101 -3.06 12.52 11.13
N HIS A 102 -1.93 12.30 10.46
CA HIS A 102 -0.63 12.15 11.13
C HIS A 102 0.01 13.50 11.44
N GLN A 103 0.96 13.49 12.39
CA GLN A 103 1.83 14.65 12.60
C GLN A 103 2.66 14.89 11.34
N ASN A 104 2.74 16.18 10.90
CA ASN A 104 3.60 16.53 9.78
C ASN A 104 5.07 16.23 10.09
N PHE A 105 5.83 15.89 9.06
CA PHE A 105 7.26 15.62 9.19
C PHE A 105 8.04 16.25 8.02
N PRO A 106 9.16 16.95 8.33
CA PRO A 106 9.64 17.33 9.66
C PRO A 106 8.71 18.30 10.40
N ASN A 107 8.83 18.39 11.73
CA ASN A 107 8.18 19.41 12.57
C ASN A 107 9.05 19.68 13.82
N PRO A 108 9.68 20.86 14.00
CA PRO A 108 9.59 22.03 13.11
C PRO A 108 10.14 21.78 11.72
N PHE A 109 9.75 22.60 10.73
CA PHE A 109 10.16 22.48 9.33
C PHE A 109 10.65 23.81 8.72
N ASN A 110 11.40 23.74 7.59
CA ASN A 110 11.92 24.90 6.86
C ASN A 110 12.27 24.52 5.41
N PRO A 111 11.67 25.05 4.38
CA PRO A 111 10.26 25.49 4.36
C PRO A 111 9.30 24.33 4.04
N ILE A 112 9.82 23.11 3.85
CA ILE A 112 9.08 21.96 3.34
C ILE A 112 8.70 21.00 4.46
N THR A 113 7.45 20.56 4.45
CA THR A 113 6.95 19.47 5.30
C THR A 113 5.98 18.56 4.55
N ILE A 114 5.83 17.34 5.02
CA ILE A 114 4.88 16.36 4.48
C ILE A 114 3.76 16.14 5.49
N LEU A 115 2.53 16.29 5.02
CA LEU A 115 1.32 15.96 5.76
C LEU A 115 0.82 14.59 5.27
N ARG A 116 0.61 13.66 6.20
CA ARG A 116 0.13 12.31 5.91
C ARG A 116 -1.22 12.07 6.55
N TYR A 117 -2.07 11.33 5.87
CA TYR A 117 -3.39 10.94 6.37
C TYR A 117 -3.83 9.62 5.76
N ASP A 118 -4.70 8.92 6.47
CA ASP A 118 -5.18 7.61 6.14
C ASP A 118 -6.68 7.66 5.86
N LEU A 119 -7.10 6.99 4.77
CA LEU A 119 -8.49 6.90 4.34
C LEU A 119 -8.91 5.43 4.31
N PRO A 120 -9.81 4.97 5.19
CA PRO A 120 -10.30 3.59 5.17
C PRO A 120 -11.28 3.31 4.02
N GLU A 121 -11.83 4.33 3.42
CA GLU A 121 -12.78 4.28 2.31
C GLU A 121 -12.61 5.47 1.36
N ASP A 122 -13.19 5.37 0.18
CA ASP A 122 -13.23 6.47 -0.78
C ASP A 122 -14.04 7.62 -0.20
N ASN A 123 -13.46 8.83 -0.25
CA ASN A 123 -14.12 10.00 0.32
C ASN A 123 -13.70 11.30 -0.40
N PHE A 124 -14.53 12.33 -0.26
CA PHE A 124 -14.16 13.69 -0.65
C PHE A 124 -13.32 14.31 0.47
N VAL A 125 -12.07 14.68 0.16
CA VAL A 125 -11.09 15.15 1.13
C VAL A 125 -10.81 16.63 0.93
N MET A 126 -10.90 17.38 2.02
CA MET A 126 -10.39 18.74 2.14
C MET A 126 -9.26 18.76 3.16
N LEU A 127 -8.05 19.20 2.75
CA LEU A 127 -6.93 19.42 3.65
C LEU A 127 -6.48 20.86 3.53
N THR A 128 -6.65 21.63 4.60
CA THR A 128 -6.50 23.08 4.61
C THR A 128 -5.53 23.51 5.70
N VAL A 129 -4.69 24.48 5.38
CA VAL A 129 -3.76 25.13 6.32
C VAL A 129 -4.35 26.47 6.77
N TYR A 130 -4.27 26.72 8.06
CA TYR A 130 -4.73 27.95 8.71
C TYR A 130 -3.61 28.61 9.51
N ASP A 131 -3.68 29.91 9.64
CA ASP A 131 -2.86 30.65 10.61
C ASP A 131 -3.48 30.57 12.03
N MET A 132 -2.80 31.13 13.03
CA MET A 132 -3.25 31.14 14.43
C MET A 132 -4.52 31.98 14.68
N LEU A 133 -4.92 32.80 13.73
CA LEU A 133 -6.17 33.58 13.80
C LEU A 133 -7.35 32.83 13.13
N GLY A 134 -7.11 31.60 12.65
CA GLY A 134 -8.12 30.79 11.95
C GLY A 134 -8.36 31.22 10.49
N ARG A 135 -7.52 32.06 9.91
CA ARG A 135 -7.64 32.45 8.51
C ARG A 135 -7.03 31.37 7.64
N MET A 136 -7.71 31.01 6.58
CA MET A 136 -7.19 30.06 5.58
C MET A 136 -5.96 30.64 4.89
N VAL A 137 -4.88 29.87 4.88
CA VAL A 137 -3.61 30.16 4.20
C VAL A 137 -3.60 29.51 2.83
N VAL A 138 -3.85 28.20 2.78
CA VAL A 138 -3.90 27.43 1.53
C VAL A 138 -4.76 26.17 1.73
N GLN A 139 -5.42 25.75 0.67
CA GLN A 139 -6.09 24.45 0.60
C GLN A 139 -5.21 23.50 -0.25
N LEU A 140 -4.64 22.51 0.42
CA LEU A 140 -3.68 21.59 -0.21
C LEU A 140 -4.37 20.45 -0.98
N VAL A 141 -5.54 20.04 -0.48
CA VAL A 141 -6.35 18.99 -1.11
C VAL A 141 -7.82 19.44 -1.09
N ASN A 142 -8.51 19.24 -2.20
CA ASN A 142 -9.95 19.50 -2.35
C ASN A 142 -10.50 18.65 -3.48
N THR A 143 -10.56 17.33 -3.27
CA THR A 143 -10.96 16.39 -4.32
C THR A 143 -11.41 15.05 -3.73
N ALA A 144 -12.14 14.27 -4.51
CA ALA A 144 -12.41 12.87 -4.20
C ALA A 144 -11.12 12.04 -4.28
N GLN A 145 -10.89 11.22 -3.27
CA GLN A 145 -9.73 10.31 -3.19
C GLN A 145 -10.19 8.92 -2.78
N GLY A 146 -9.57 7.91 -3.38
CA GLY A 146 -9.75 6.51 -3.02
C GLY A 146 -9.13 6.19 -1.66
N ALA A 147 -9.59 5.10 -1.05
CA ALA A 147 -9.01 4.53 0.17
C ALA A 147 -7.48 4.37 0.09
N GLY A 148 -6.80 4.31 1.23
CA GLY A 148 -5.36 4.09 1.34
C GLY A 148 -4.62 5.19 2.09
N PHE A 149 -3.30 5.03 2.17
CA PHE A 149 -2.37 5.98 2.79
C PHE A 149 -2.06 7.11 1.82
N LYS A 150 -2.19 8.35 2.28
CA LYS A 150 -2.02 9.55 1.45
C LYS A 150 -0.97 10.48 2.03
N SER A 151 -0.33 11.23 1.15
CA SER A 151 0.59 12.28 1.56
C SER A 151 0.50 13.48 0.62
N VAL A 152 0.72 14.66 1.16
CA VAL A 152 0.85 15.91 0.41
C VAL A 152 1.96 16.75 1.02
N GLN A 153 2.73 17.40 0.17
CA GLN A 153 3.79 18.32 0.58
C GLN A 153 3.23 19.74 0.67
N TRP A 154 3.68 20.47 1.69
CA TRP A 154 3.51 21.91 1.78
C TRP A 154 4.89 22.59 1.87
N ASP A 155 5.07 23.61 1.07
CA ASP A 155 6.33 24.38 0.91
C ASP A 155 6.28 25.76 1.58
N ALA A 156 5.42 25.94 2.58
CA ALA A 156 5.19 27.20 3.29
C ALA A 156 4.77 28.36 2.38
N THR A 157 3.94 28.10 1.37
CA THR A 157 3.35 29.15 0.53
C THR A 157 1.83 29.28 0.76
N ASP A 158 1.30 30.49 0.50
CA ASP A 158 -0.13 30.75 0.49
C ASP A 158 -0.78 30.32 -0.84
N SER A 159 -2.09 30.52 -0.96
CA SER A 159 -2.86 30.19 -2.17
C SER A 159 -2.43 30.97 -3.45
N MET A 160 -1.62 32.00 -3.31
CA MET A 160 -1.03 32.77 -4.42
C MET A 160 0.42 32.38 -4.71
N GLY A 161 0.94 31.35 -4.02
CA GLY A 161 2.34 30.92 -4.15
C GLY A 161 3.35 31.82 -3.43
N ARG A 162 2.92 32.72 -2.54
CA ARG A 162 3.80 33.62 -1.80
C ARG A 162 4.24 32.96 -0.49
N PRO A 163 5.55 33.05 -0.12
CA PRO A 163 6.02 32.51 1.15
C PRO A 163 5.28 33.14 2.34
N VAL A 164 4.95 32.32 3.33
CA VAL A 164 4.37 32.77 4.58
C VAL A 164 5.43 32.93 5.65
N SER A 165 5.17 33.72 6.70
CA SER A 165 6.12 34.02 7.77
C SER A 165 6.36 32.78 8.64
N ALA A 166 7.55 32.69 9.25
CA ALA A 166 7.83 31.74 10.32
C ALA A 166 6.79 31.87 11.45
N GLY A 167 6.39 30.75 12.01
CA GLY A 167 5.37 30.76 13.06
C GLY A 167 4.65 29.43 13.20
N VAL A 168 3.55 29.48 13.94
CA VAL A 168 2.68 28.33 14.19
C VAL A 168 1.51 28.35 13.20
N TYR A 169 1.26 27.18 12.59
CA TYR A 169 0.14 26.95 11.68
C TYR A 169 -0.67 25.74 12.15
N LEU A 170 -1.93 25.73 11.77
CA LEU A 170 -2.83 24.58 11.96
C LEU A 170 -3.12 23.97 10.60
N TYR A 171 -3.21 22.66 10.52
CA TYR A 171 -3.75 22.00 9.35
C TYR A 171 -4.89 21.09 9.76
N GLN A 172 -5.94 21.10 8.96
CA GLN A 172 -7.17 20.38 9.22
C GLN A 172 -7.54 19.54 8.01
N ILE A 173 -7.84 18.27 8.26
CA ILE A 173 -8.50 17.40 7.29
C ILE A 173 -9.99 17.34 7.59
N GLN A 174 -10.77 17.30 6.52
CA GLN A 174 -12.17 16.88 6.54
C GLN A 174 -12.35 15.81 5.47
N ALA A 175 -12.87 14.64 5.87
CA ALA A 175 -13.22 13.54 5.00
C ALA A 175 -14.56 12.96 5.44
N GLY A 176 -15.64 13.31 4.74
CA GLY A 176 -17.01 13.07 5.19
C GLY A 176 -17.29 13.72 6.56
N GLU A 177 -17.66 12.89 7.54
CA GLU A 177 -17.88 13.34 8.92
C GLU A 177 -16.59 13.43 9.76
N PHE A 178 -15.51 12.84 9.28
CA PHE A 178 -14.23 12.89 9.99
C PHE A 178 -13.58 14.25 9.84
N VAL A 179 -13.28 14.87 10.97
CA VAL A 179 -12.55 16.15 11.05
C VAL A 179 -11.47 16.06 12.11
N GLN A 180 -10.24 16.35 11.72
CA GLN A 180 -9.12 16.39 12.66
C GLN A 180 -8.18 17.56 12.35
N THR A 181 -7.69 18.22 13.40
CA THR A 181 -6.75 19.34 13.29
C THR A 181 -5.48 19.06 14.05
N LYS A 182 -4.34 19.43 13.47
CA LYS A 182 -3.02 19.36 14.11
C LYS A 182 -2.26 20.66 13.94
N LYS A 183 -1.24 20.82 14.79
CA LYS A 183 -0.34 21.98 14.82
C LYS A 183 1.00 21.64 14.17
N MET A 184 1.57 22.62 13.47
CA MET A 184 2.92 22.56 12.90
C MET A 184 3.68 23.89 13.12
N VAL A 185 5.01 23.85 13.07
CA VAL A 185 5.87 25.00 13.34
C VAL A 185 6.82 25.20 12.16
N LEU A 186 6.75 26.38 11.52
CA LEU A 186 7.63 26.85 10.47
C LEU A 186 8.74 27.72 11.10
N LEU A 187 10.02 27.43 10.76
CA LEU A 187 11.20 28.16 11.23
C LEU A 187 11.65 29.23 10.25
#